data_eaee41cbe3646c886549d173f2d3f504
#
_entry.id   eaee41cbe3646c886549d173f2d3f504
#
_cell.length_a   1.000
_cell.length_b   1.000
_cell.length_c   1.000
_cell.angle_alpha   90.00
_cell.angle_beta   90.00
_cell.angle_gamma   90.00
#
_symmetry.space_group_name_H-M   'P 1'
#
loop_
_entity.id
_entity.type
_entity.pdbx_description
1 polymer ?
#
loop_
_entity_poly.entity_id
_entity_poly.type
_entity_poly.pdbx_seq_one_letter_code
_entity_poly.pdbx_strand_id
1 'polypeptide(L)'
;LPESLTVNDMGVITGTLKNTGVYTVTLVAENSKGKDEKTFSFIVDHKIALTPPMGWNSWNCWGLSVSQEKVMSSAQALIDKGLVDYGYSYINIDDAWEAANRNTDGTIAVNNKFPSMKKLGDFLHANGLKFGIYSSPGDRTCGGYLGSINHEEQDAKTYNEWGIDYLKYDWCGYGRQFDADGDPSVAAYVRPYLKMQQFLRQQPRDI
;
A
#
# COMPACT_ATOMS: atom_id res chain seq x y z
N LEU A 1 8.07 13.71 23.12
CA LEU A 1 7.04 13.41 22.12
C LEU A 1 5.96 14.50 22.15
N PRO A 2 5.29 14.78 21.01
CA PRO A 2 4.06 15.58 21.00
C PRO A 2 3.01 14.99 21.96
N GLU A 3 2.16 15.83 22.57
CA GLU A 3 1.19 15.41 23.61
C GLU A 3 0.27 14.24 23.24
N SER A 4 -0.02 14.07 21.95
CA SER A 4 -0.89 12.99 21.46
C SER A 4 -0.18 11.68 21.16
N LEU A 5 1.14 11.61 21.34
CA LEU A 5 1.95 10.41 21.15
C LEU A 5 2.50 9.91 22.48
N THR A 6 2.51 8.60 22.63
CA THR A 6 3.12 7.90 23.76
C THR A 6 4.15 6.89 23.29
N VAL A 7 5.14 6.60 24.10
CA VAL A 7 6.12 5.53 23.86
C VAL A 7 6.07 4.56 25.05
N ASN A 8 6.06 3.28 24.77
CA ASN A 8 6.13 2.24 25.81
C ASN A 8 7.58 1.79 26.08
N ASP A 9 7.76 0.91 27.06
CA ASP A 9 9.08 0.41 27.46
C ASP A 9 9.81 -0.42 26.39
N MET A 10 9.09 -0.86 25.36
CA MET A 10 9.65 -1.55 24.19
C MET A 10 10.02 -0.57 23.05
N GLY A 11 9.87 0.75 23.26
CA GLY A 11 10.15 1.77 22.25
C GLY A 11 9.05 1.95 21.19
N VAL A 12 7.88 1.32 21.34
CA VAL A 12 6.77 1.46 20.41
C VAL A 12 6.06 2.79 20.65
N ILE A 13 6.00 3.64 19.62
CA ILE A 13 5.28 4.91 19.66
C ILE A 13 3.86 4.69 19.15
N THR A 14 2.87 5.16 19.92
CA THR A 14 1.45 5.10 19.59
C THR A 14 0.76 6.45 19.78
N GLY A 15 -0.33 6.68 19.06
CA GLY A 15 -1.12 7.90 19.13
C GLY A 15 -1.46 8.45 17.74
N THR A 16 -2.06 9.65 17.70
CA THR A 16 -2.48 10.31 16.46
C THR A 16 -2.16 11.79 16.50
N LEU A 17 -1.40 12.26 15.52
CA LEU A 17 -1.16 13.69 15.30
C LEU A 17 -2.29 14.25 14.43
N LYS A 18 -3.02 15.26 14.94
CA LYS A 18 -4.20 15.83 14.27
C LYS A 18 -3.90 17.14 13.53
N ASN A 19 -2.90 17.87 13.99
CA ASN A 19 -2.56 19.16 13.41
C ASN A 19 -1.44 19.01 12.38
N THR A 20 -1.55 19.70 11.25
CA THR A 20 -0.47 19.76 10.26
C THR A 20 0.76 20.42 10.85
N GLY A 21 1.94 19.94 10.45
CA GLY A 21 3.22 20.47 10.91
C GLY A 21 4.34 19.47 10.83
N VAL A 22 5.53 19.93 11.19
CA VAL A 22 6.73 19.09 11.33
C VAL A 22 7.06 19.01 12.82
N TYR A 23 7.01 17.81 13.37
CA TYR A 23 7.28 17.53 14.78
C TYR A 23 8.62 16.80 14.92
N THR A 24 9.65 17.53 15.28
CA THR A 24 10.97 16.94 15.52
C THR A 24 11.03 16.29 16.91
N VAL A 25 11.43 15.04 16.96
CA VAL A 25 11.47 14.21 18.17
C VAL A 25 12.85 13.58 18.29
N THR A 26 13.44 13.68 19.50
CA THR A 26 14.65 12.93 19.87
C THR A 26 14.26 11.84 20.86
N LEU A 27 14.49 10.60 20.49
CA LEU A 27 14.42 9.46 21.41
C LEU A 27 15.79 9.21 22.02
N VAL A 28 15.77 8.92 23.32
CA VAL A 28 16.97 8.63 24.10
C VAL A 28 16.81 7.27 24.72
N ALA A 29 17.77 6.39 24.50
CA ALA A 29 17.91 5.12 25.19
C ALA A 29 19.13 5.19 26.12
N GLU A 30 18.96 4.94 27.41
CA GLU A 30 20.02 5.02 28.40
C GLU A 30 20.01 3.79 29.29
N ASN A 31 21.21 3.28 29.63
CA ASN A 31 21.41 2.21 30.57
C ASN A 31 22.75 2.42 31.30
N SER A 32 23.12 1.48 32.18
CA SER A 32 24.38 1.55 32.98
C SER A 32 25.67 1.51 32.14
N LYS A 33 25.59 1.24 30.83
CA LYS A 33 26.75 1.15 29.92
C LYS A 33 26.88 2.36 29.01
N GLY A 34 25.83 3.20 28.92
CA GLY A 34 25.87 4.38 28.08
C GLY A 34 24.51 4.89 27.66
N LYS A 35 24.56 5.91 26.83
CA LYS A 35 23.41 6.61 26.26
C LYS A 35 23.55 6.65 24.74
N ASP A 36 22.44 6.43 24.04
CA ASP A 36 22.31 6.65 22.60
C ASP A 36 21.08 7.49 22.31
N GLU A 37 21.11 8.28 21.24
CA GLU A 37 20.00 9.12 20.87
C GLU A 37 19.79 9.19 19.35
N LYS A 38 18.53 9.26 18.94
CA LYS A 38 18.17 9.41 17.52
C LYS A 38 17.08 10.47 17.39
N THR A 39 17.34 11.45 16.53
CA THR A 39 16.37 12.48 16.16
C THR A 39 15.73 12.15 14.84
N PHE A 40 14.39 12.30 14.77
CA PHE A 40 13.60 12.14 13.55
C PHE A 40 12.42 13.09 13.57
N SER A 41 11.72 13.21 12.45
CA SER A 41 10.58 14.12 12.31
C SER A 41 9.34 13.37 11.86
N PHE A 42 8.20 13.67 12.49
CA PHE A 42 6.89 13.34 11.99
C PHE A 42 6.40 14.51 11.14
N ILE A 43 6.04 14.25 9.90
CA ILE A 43 5.43 15.23 9.00
C ILE A 43 3.94 14.90 8.90
N VAL A 44 3.10 15.86 9.27
CA VAL A 44 1.65 15.74 9.18
C VAL A 44 1.15 16.77 8.19
N ASP A 45 0.50 16.32 7.13
CA ASP A 45 -0.05 17.18 6.08
C ASP A 45 -1.38 16.59 5.59
N HIS A 46 -2.17 17.41 4.91
CA HIS A 46 -3.36 16.97 4.17
C HIS A 46 -3.03 16.27 2.84
N LYS A 47 -1.78 16.30 2.43
CA LYS A 47 -1.26 15.61 1.26
C LYS A 47 -0.76 14.24 1.65
N ILE A 48 -1.15 13.23 0.88
CA ILE A 48 -0.58 11.89 0.97
C ILE A 48 0.74 11.80 0.17
N ALA A 49 1.53 10.76 0.42
CA ALA A 49 2.77 10.48 -0.29
C ALA A 49 3.74 11.69 -0.29
N LEU A 50 3.99 12.25 0.88
CA LEU A 50 4.91 13.40 1.09
C LEU A 50 6.33 13.12 0.62
N THR A 51 6.71 11.85 0.53
CA THR A 51 7.96 11.35 -0.04
C THR A 51 7.65 10.25 -1.05
N PRO A 52 8.51 10.01 -2.07
CA PRO A 52 8.37 8.86 -2.94
C PRO A 52 8.34 7.56 -2.13
N PRO A 53 7.46 6.58 -2.46
CA PRO A 53 7.43 5.31 -1.77
C PRO A 53 8.74 4.55 -2.04
N MET A 54 9.44 4.21 -0.96
CA MET A 54 10.65 3.39 -1.02
C MET A 54 10.31 1.99 -0.53
N GLY A 55 10.74 0.97 -1.28
CA GLY A 55 10.44 -0.39 -0.88
C GLY A 55 10.74 -1.41 -1.97
N TRP A 56 10.00 -2.51 -1.93
CA TRP A 56 10.14 -3.64 -2.82
C TRP A 56 8.83 -3.89 -3.58
N ASN A 57 8.95 -4.31 -4.84
CA ASN A 57 7.84 -4.73 -5.68
C ASN A 57 8.10 -6.14 -6.22
N SER A 58 7.09 -6.99 -6.25
CA SER A 58 7.23 -8.40 -6.54
C SER A 58 7.54 -8.74 -8.00
N TRP A 59 7.27 -7.82 -8.95
CA TRP A 59 7.28 -8.15 -10.38
C TRP A 59 8.63 -8.68 -10.89
N ASN A 60 9.69 -7.91 -10.68
CA ASN A 60 11.01 -8.30 -11.18
C ASN A 60 11.64 -9.48 -10.43
N CYS A 61 11.10 -9.82 -9.26
CA CYS A 61 11.60 -10.94 -8.46
C CYS A 61 10.82 -12.24 -8.72
N TRP A 62 9.49 -12.17 -8.78
CA TRP A 62 8.62 -13.34 -8.82
C TRP A 62 7.70 -13.39 -10.03
N GLY A 63 7.41 -12.27 -10.70
CA GLY A 63 6.46 -12.20 -11.81
C GLY A 63 5.14 -12.88 -11.47
N LEU A 64 4.59 -13.64 -12.38
CA LEU A 64 3.34 -14.38 -12.20
C LEU A 64 3.40 -15.49 -11.13
N SER A 65 4.59 -15.85 -10.64
CA SER A 65 4.77 -16.88 -9.61
C SER A 65 4.67 -16.33 -8.19
N VAL A 66 4.37 -15.03 -8.00
CA VAL A 66 4.20 -14.40 -6.70
C VAL A 66 3.16 -15.14 -5.85
N SER A 67 3.41 -15.25 -4.55
CA SER A 67 2.50 -15.84 -3.57
C SER A 67 2.62 -15.13 -2.23
N GLN A 68 1.62 -15.28 -1.36
CA GLN A 68 1.65 -14.73 -0.01
C GLN A 68 2.92 -15.12 0.75
N GLU A 69 3.33 -16.38 0.68
CA GLU A 69 4.55 -16.88 1.32
C GLU A 69 5.80 -16.16 0.80
N LYS A 70 5.93 -16.01 -0.53
CA LYS A 70 7.06 -15.31 -1.15
C LYS A 70 7.10 -13.83 -0.76
N VAL A 71 5.96 -13.17 -0.67
CA VAL A 71 5.86 -11.78 -0.21
C VAL A 71 6.31 -11.67 1.24
N MET A 72 5.81 -12.54 2.13
CA MET A 72 6.22 -12.56 3.54
C MET A 72 7.72 -12.83 3.70
N SER A 73 8.26 -13.77 2.94
CA SER A 73 9.70 -14.08 2.94
C SER A 73 10.55 -12.90 2.46
N SER A 74 10.09 -12.18 1.40
CA SER A 74 10.79 -10.99 0.91
C SER A 74 10.73 -9.85 1.93
N ALA A 75 9.59 -9.64 2.58
CA ALA A 75 9.44 -8.66 3.67
C ALA A 75 10.38 -8.99 4.85
N GLN A 76 10.42 -10.24 5.27
CA GLN A 76 11.32 -10.68 6.32
C GLN A 76 12.80 -10.42 5.95
N ALA A 77 13.17 -10.68 4.70
CA ALA A 77 14.53 -10.41 4.24
C ALA A 77 14.89 -8.91 4.29
N LEU A 78 13.94 -7.99 4.01
CA LEU A 78 14.15 -6.56 4.18
C LEU A 78 14.41 -6.19 5.65
N ILE A 79 13.64 -6.79 6.57
CA ILE A 79 13.80 -6.60 8.01
C ILE A 79 15.16 -7.12 8.46
N ASP A 80 15.49 -8.37 8.16
CA ASP A 80 16.72 -9.05 8.58
C ASP A 80 18.00 -8.35 8.06
N LYS A 81 17.89 -7.67 6.92
CA LYS A 81 18.99 -6.89 6.34
C LYS A 81 19.03 -5.43 6.82
N GLY A 82 18.12 -5.03 7.70
CA GLY A 82 18.05 -3.68 8.24
C GLY A 82 17.63 -2.62 7.21
N LEU A 83 17.10 -2.99 6.05
CA LEU A 83 16.72 -2.03 5.01
C LEU A 83 15.54 -1.15 5.45
N VAL A 84 14.71 -1.65 6.34
CA VAL A 84 13.57 -0.91 6.92
C VAL A 84 14.06 0.34 7.67
N ASP A 85 15.21 0.26 8.35
CA ASP A 85 15.81 1.38 9.08
C ASP A 85 16.28 2.52 8.16
N TYR A 86 16.42 2.24 6.88
CA TYR A 86 16.78 3.21 5.83
C TYR A 86 15.56 3.70 5.03
N GLY A 87 14.32 3.38 5.48
CA GLY A 87 13.10 3.86 4.87
C GLY A 87 12.52 2.97 3.76
N TYR A 88 13.09 1.78 3.50
CA TYR A 88 12.51 0.80 2.57
C TYR A 88 11.34 0.09 3.24
N SER A 89 10.22 0.79 3.35
CA SER A 89 9.08 0.33 4.16
C SER A 89 7.91 -0.23 3.34
N TYR A 90 7.85 0.01 2.03
CA TYR A 90 6.75 -0.48 1.20
C TYR A 90 7.03 -1.89 0.68
N ILE A 91 6.07 -2.80 0.87
CA ILE A 91 6.04 -4.14 0.29
C ILE A 91 4.87 -4.20 -0.67
N ASN A 92 5.16 -4.17 -1.96
CA ASN A 92 4.14 -4.09 -3.00
C ASN A 92 3.98 -5.42 -3.72
N ILE A 93 2.77 -5.95 -3.70
CA ILE A 93 2.39 -7.04 -4.58
C ILE A 93 2.04 -6.42 -5.94
N ASP A 94 2.72 -6.88 -6.98
CA ASP A 94 2.38 -6.56 -8.36
C ASP A 94 1.27 -7.50 -8.88
N ASP A 95 1.06 -7.57 -10.17
CA ASP A 95 0.04 -8.38 -10.84
C ASP A 95 0.06 -9.86 -10.43
N ALA A 96 -1.02 -10.60 -10.70
CA ALA A 96 -1.17 -12.03 -10.50
C ALA A 96 -1.54 -12.48 -9.06
N TRP A 97 -2.14 -11.60 -8.26
CA TRP A 97 -2.77 -11.97 -6.99
C TRP A 97 -4.28 -12.22 -7.14
N GLU A 98 -4.90 -11.63 -8.15
CA GLU A 98 -6.33 -11.67 -8.40
C GLU A 98 -6.77 -13.06 -8.89
N ALA A 99 -8.01 -13.44 -8.61
CA ALA A 99 -8.66 -14.60 -9.18
C ALA A 99 -9.09 -14.33 -10.64
N ALA A 100 -9.57 -15.38 -11.32
CA ALA A 100 -10.09 -15.25 -12.67
C ALA A 100 -11.46 -14.54 -12.73
N ASN A 101 -12.26 -14.65 -11.67
CA ASN A 101 -13.60 -14.08 -11.55
C ASN A 101 -13.77 -13.40 -10.18
N ARG A 102 -14.67 -12.41 -10.12
CA ARG A 102 -15.12 -11.81 -8.87
C ARG A 102 -15.96 -12.80 -8.06
N ASN A 103 -16.09 -12.53 -6.77
CA ASN A 103 -17.05 -13.22 -5.92
C ASN A 103 -18.50 -12.96 -6.41
N THR A 104 -19.47 -13.74 -5.93
CA THR A 104 -20.88 -13.62 -6.32
C THR A 104 -21.52 -12.28 -5.94
N ASP A 105 -20.97 -11.60 -4.94
CA ASP A 105 -21.37 -10.25 -4.50
C ASP A 105 -20.65 -9.12 -5.29
N GLY A 106 -19.81 -9.49 -6.26
CA GLY A 106 -19.05 -8.57 -7.10
C GLY A 106 -17.71 -8.13 -6.49
N THR A 107 -17.37 -8.48 -5.25
CA THR A 107 -16.09 -8.13 -4.64
C THR A 107 -14.94 -8.79 -5.39
N ILE A 108 -13.77 -8.10 -5.42
CA ILE A 108 -12.58 -8.67 -6.04
C ILE A 108 -12.10 -9.88 -5.24
N ALA A 109 -11.83 -10.97 -5.96
CA ALA A 109 -11.40 -12.22 -5.36
C ALA A 109 -9.88 -12.41 -5.53
N VAL A 110 -9.27 -13.04 -4.55
CA VAL A 110 -7.87 -13.48 -4.59
C VAL A 110 -7.76 -14.89 -5.17
N ASN A 111 -6.63 -15.20 -5.81
CA ASN A 111 -6.36 -16.57 -6.23
C ASN A 111 -5.82 -17.42 -5.07
N ASN A 112 -5.64 -18.71 -5.31
CA ASN A 112 -5.22 -19.68 -4.29
C ASN A 112 -3.80 -19.46 -3.73
N LYS A 113 -2.99 -18.62 -4.36
CA LYS A 113 -1.63 -18.25 -3.89
C LYS A 113 -1.68 -17.21 -2.76
N PHE A 114 -2.84 -16.56 -2.56
CA PHE A 114 -3.06 -15.52 -1.55
C PHE A 114 -4.25 -15.88 -0.65
N PRO A 115 -4.09 -16.83 0.27
CA PRO A 115 -5.20 -17.31 1.10
C PRO A 115 -5.82 -16.25 2.01
N SER A 116 -5.10 -15.17 2.34
CA SER A 116 -5.66 -14.07 3.13
C SER A 116 -4.84 -12.78 3.00
N MET A 117 -5.31 -11.82 2.20
CA MET A 117 -4.71 -10.48 2.10
C MET A 117 -4.72 -9.76 3.44
N LYS A 118 -5.82 -9.89 4.22
CA LYS A 118 -5.90 -9.26 5.54
C LYS A 118 -4.80 -9.74 6.48
N LYS A 119 -4.55 -11.05 6.55
CA LYS A 119 -3.45 -11.58 7.39
C LYS A 119 -2.07 -11.16 6.90
N LEU A 120 -1.90 -11.02 5.59
CA LEU A 120 -0.67 -10.51 5.00
C LEU A 120 -0.46 -9.04 5.40
N GLY A 121 -1.50 -8.20 5.28
CA GLY A 121 -1.47 -6.81 5.72
C GLY A 121 -1.15 -6.69 7.21
N ASP A 122 -1.81 -7.49 8.05
CA ASP A 122 -1.55 -7.50 9.51
C ASP A 122 -0.10 -7.88 9.84
N PHE A 123 0.47 -8.86 9.13
CA PHE A 123 1.88 -9.24 9.28
C PHE A 123 2.81 -8.08 8.90
N LEU A 124 2.58 -7.43 7.77
CA LEU A 124 3.41 -6.32 7.31
C LEU A 124 3.34 -5.15 8.30
N HIS A 125 2.14 -4.76 8.73
CA HIS A 125 1.94 -3.68 9.68
C HIS A 125 2.53 -3.96 11.06
N ALA A 126 2.43 -5.19 11.55
CA ALA A 126 3.06 -5.60 12.81
C ALA A 126 4.60 -5.46 12.80
N ASN A 127 5.20 -5.46 11.60
CA ASN A 127 6.62 -5.27 11.38
C ASN A 127 6.99 -3.84 10.93
N GLY A 128 6.06 -2.88 11.03
CA GLY A 128 6.29 -1.48 10.65
C GLY A 128 6.37 -1.23 9.14
N LEU A 129 5.93 -2.20 8.33
CA LEU A 129 5.92 -2.12 6.88
C LEU A 129 4.57 -1.63 6.36
N LYS A 130 4.55 -1.10 5.16
CA LYS A 130 3.36 -0.68 4.42
C LYS A 130 3.04 -1.69 3.33
N PHE A 131 1.76 -1.90 3.12
CA PHE A 131 1.25 -2.89 2.19
C PHE A 131 0.77 -2.24 0.88
N GLY A 132 1.46 -2.50 -0.22
CA GLY A 132 1.06 -2.06 -1.55
C GLY A 132 0.43 -3.18 -2.37
N ILE A 133 -0.49 -2.80 -3.27
CA ILE A 133 -1.19 -3.72 -4.16
C ILE A 133 -1.21 -3.16 -5.59
N TYR A 134 -1.47 -4.03 -6.55
CA TYR A 134 -1.58 -3.72 -7.97
C TYR A 134 -3.02 -3.88 -8.46
N SER A 135 -3.45 -3.03 -9.39
CA SER A 135 -4.64 -3.23 -10.20
C SER A 135 -4.54 -2.43 -11.51
N SER A 136 -5.62 -2.39 -12.29
CA SER A 136 -5.71 -1.59 -13.49
C SER A 136 -7.13 -1.03 -13.70
N PRO A 137 -7.29 0.07 -14.46
CA PRO A 137 -8.60 0.67 -14.74
C PRO A 137 -9.45 -0.13 -15.72
N GLY A 138 -8.88 -1.10 -16.41
CA GLY A 138 -9.58 -1.92 -17.40
C GLY A 138 -10.35 -3.10 -16.81
N ASP A 139 -10.89 -3.93 -17.68
CA ASP A 139 -11.51 -5.21 -17.35
C ASP A 139 -10.46 -6.26 -16.92
N ARG A 140 -9.24 -6.10 -17.43
CA ARG A 140 -8.10 -6.98 -17.16
C ARG A 140 -6.83 -6.20 -16.85
N THR A 141 -6.02 -6.78 -16.00
CA THR A 141 -4.65 -6.34 -15.75
C THR A 141 -3.73 -6.66 -16.93
N CYS A 142 -2.49 -6.21 -16.92
CA CYS A 142 -1.50 -6.54 -17.95
C CYS A 142 -1.19 -8.04 -18.01
N GLY A 143 -1.25 -8.75 -16.88
CA GLY A 143 -1.14 -10.20 -16.77
C GLY A 143 -2.41 -10.98 -17.11
N GLY A 144 -3.51 -10.29 -17.46
CA GLY A 144 -4.79 -10.91 -17.84
C GLY A 144 -5.71 -11.27 -16.66
N TYR A 145 -5.40 -10.82 -15.45
CA TYR A 145 -6.22 -11.00 -14.26
C TYR A 145 -7.35 -9.95 -14.16
N LEU A 146 -8.12 -9.96 -13.08
CA LEU A 146 -9.23 -9.01 -12.88
C LEU A 146 -8.72 -7.57 -12.73
N GLY A 147 -9.28 -6.65 -13.52
CA GLY A 147 -9.15 -5.21 -13.30
C GLY A 147 -10.34 -4.62 -12.57
N SER A 148 -10.34 -3.30 -12.37
CA SER A 148 -11.29 -2.59 -11.49
C SER A 148 -12.45 -1.92 -12.23
N ILE A 149 -12.52 -1.97 -13.56
CA ILE A 149 -13.55 -1.26 -14.32
C ILE A 149 -14.97 -1.53 -13.79
N ASN A 150 -15.73 -0.47 -13.54
CA ASN A 150 -17.08 -0.50 -12.98
C ASN A 150 -17.21 -1.11 -11.57
N HIS A 151 -16.08 -1.35 -10.88
CA HIS A 151 -16.02 -1.87 -9.52
C HIS A 151 -15.09 -1.05 -8.61
N GLU A 152 -14.68 0.14 -9.05
CA GLU A 152 -13.65 0.93 -8.38
C GLU A 152 -14.03 1.27 -6.93
N GLU A 153 -15.32 1.57 -6.66
CA GLU A 153 -15.81 1.81 -5.31
C GLU A 153 -15.71 0.56 -4.42
N GLN A 154 -16.12 -0.57 -4.95
CA GLN A 154 -16.12 -1.84 -4.22
C GLN A 154 -14.69 -2.32 -3.96
N ASP A 155 -13.80 -2.17 -4.95
CA ASP A 155 -12.41 -2.54 -4.82
C ASP A 155 -11.69 -1.63 -3.80
N ALA A 156 -11.95 -0.32 -3.81
CA ALA A 156 -11.42 0.61 -2.81
C ALA A 156 -11.83 0.23 -1.37
N LYS A 157 -13.10 -0.18 -1.15
CA LYS A 157 -13.56 -0.70 0.15
C LYS A 157 -12.79 -1.97 0.55
N THR A 158 -12.62 -2.89 -0.38
CA THR A 158 -11.88 -4.14 -0.15
C THR A 158 -10.41 -3.87 0.18
N TYR A 159 -9.77 -2.94 -0.53
CA TYR A 159 -8.39 -2.54 -0.23
C TYR A 159 -8.26 -1.94 1.18
N ASN A 160 -9.19 -1.08 1.58
CA ASN A 160 -9.24 -0.56 2.95
C ASN A 160 -9.38 -1.67 3.99
N GLU A 161 -10.25 -2.66 3.78
CA GLU A 161 -10.46 -3.80 4.69
C GLU A 161 -9.20 -4.68 4.81
N TRP A 162 -8.44 -4.84 3.73
CA TRP A 162 -7.17 -5.57 3.74
C TRP A 162 -6.02 -4.79 4.36
N GLY A 163 -6.19 -3.49 4.58
CA GLY A 163 -5.16 -2.62 5.14
C GLY A 163 -4.15 -2.15 4.11
N ILE A 164 -4.55 -1.98 2.85
CA ILE A 164 -3.68 -1.46 1.79
C ILE A 164 -3.29 0.00 2.10
N ASP A 165 -2.02 0.35 1.85
CA ASP A 165 -1.43 1.67 2.02
C ASP A 165 -0.99 2.31 0.70
N TYR A 166 -0.95 1.55 -0.39
CA TYR A 166 -0.48 2.01 -1.69
C TYR A 166 -1.10 1.19 -2.82
N LEU A 167 -1.61 1.85 -3.84
CA LEU A 167 -2.12 1.22 -5.06
C LEU A 167 -1.24 1.59 -6.26
N LYS A 168 -0.58 0.60 -6.88
CA LYS A 168 -0.06 0.71 -8.23
C LYS A 168 -1.20 0.44 -9.20
N TYR A 169 -1.60 1.47 -9.98
CA TYR A 169 -2.73 1.41 -10.89
C TYR A 169 -2.23 1.57 -12.33
N ASP A 170 -2.04 0.43 -13.00
CA ASP A 170 -1.37 0.37 -14.30
C ASP A 170 -2.36 0.53 -15.46
N TRP A 171 -1.91 1.10 -16.56
CA TRP A 171 -2.75 1.33 -17.76
C TRP A 171 -2.89 0.03 -18.56
N CYS A 172 -3.75 -0.89 -18.12
CA CYS A 172 -4.01 -2.16 -18.79
C CYS A 172 -5.53 -2.36 -18.95
N GLY A 173 -5.92 -3.02 -20.06
CA GLY A 173 -7.31 -3.39 -20.30
C GLY A 173 -8.29 -2.24 -20.58
N TYR A 174 -7.87 -0.99 -20.46
CA TYR A 174 -8.74 0.20 -20.62
C TYR A 174 -8.87 0.69 -22.07
N GLY A 175 -8.09 0.16 -23.00
CA GLY A 175 -8.02 0.65 -24.38
C GLY A 175 -9.39 0.69 -25.08
N ARG A 176 -10.19 -0.35 -24.95
CA ARG A 176 -11.54 -0.38 -25.56
C ARG A 176 -12.47 0.71 -25.05
N GLN A 177 -12.43 0.99 -23.76
CA GLN A 177 -13.22 2.08 -23.17
C GLN A 177 -12.69 3.44 -23.61
N PHE A 178 -11.39 3.60 -23.64
CA PHE A 178 -10.71 4.81 -24.11
C PHE A 178 -11.06 5.11 -25.57
N ASP A 179 -11.00 4.10 -26.46
CA ASP A 179 -11.36 4.23 -27.88
C ASP A 179 -12.84 4.54 -28.08
N ALA A 180 -13.72 3.96 -27.25
CA ALA A 180 -15.15 4.21 -27.29
C ALA A 180 -15.52 5.64 -26.87
N ASP A 181 -14.77 6.24 -25.95
CA ASP A 181 -14.97 7.63 -25.53
C ASP A 181 -14.58 8.65 -26.62
N GLY A 182 -13.73 8.26 -27.59
CA GLY A 182 -13.34 9.10 -28.74
C GLY A 182 -12.60 10.39 -28.38
N ASP A 183 -12.08 10.51 -27.16
CA ASP A 183 -11.38 11.68 -26.63
C ASP A 183 -9.88 11.42 -26.54
N PRO A 184 -9.05 11.99 -27.46
CA PRO A 184 -7.60 11.77 -27.43
C PRO A 184 -6.86 12.69 -26.45
N SER A 185 -7.56 13.47 -25.64
CA SER A 185 -6.94 14.42 -24.73
C SER A 185 -6.23 13.75 -23.55
N VAL A 186 -5.29 14.46 -22.94
CA VAL A 186 -4.65 14.03 -21.69
C VAL A 186 -5.67 13.77 -20.60
N ALA A 187 -6.78 14.53 -20.59
CA ALA A 187 -7.86 14.34 -19.62
C ALA A 187 -8.49 12.94 -19.71
N ALA A 188 -8.57 12.36 -20.88
CA ALA A 188 -9.09 10.99 -21.06
C ALA A 188 -8.19 9.95 -20.36
N TYR A 189 -6.87 10.11 -20.44
CA TYR A 189 -5.92 9.25 -19.70
C TYR A 189 -6.01 9.42 -18.20
N VAL A 190 -6.26 10.63 -17.72
CA VAL A 190 -6.35 10.93 -16.28
C VAL A 190 -7.66 10.44 -15.65
N ARG A 191 -8.75 10.40 -16.41
CA ARG A 191 -10.12 10.10 -15.94
C ARG A 191 -10.23 8.84 -15.08
N PRO A 192 -9.75 7.66 -15.48
CA PRO A 192 -9.88 6.44 -14.67
C PRO A 192 -9.07 6.51 -13.36
N TYR A 193 -7.96 7.22 -13.33
CA TYR A 193 -7.17 7.44 -12.12
C TYR A 193 -7.91 8.33 -11.14
N LEU A 194 -8.52 9.42 -11.61
CA LEU A 194 -9.35 10.29 -10.78
C LEU A 194 -10.57 9.54 -10.23
N LYS A 195 -11.17 8.66 -11.02
CA LYS A 195 -12.30 7.83 -10.59
C LYS A 195 -11.89 6.93 -9.43
N MET A 196 -10.81 6.18 -9.56
CA MET A 196 -10.30 5.34 -8.49
C MET A 196 -9.90 6.18 -7.26
N GLN A 197 -9.17 7.27 -7.46
CA GLN A 197 -8.75 8.17 -6.37
C GLN A 197 -9.95 8.68 -5.57
N GLN A 198 -11.06 9.03 -6.24
CA GLN A 198 -12.29 9.50 -5.57
C GLN A 198 -12.78 8.48 -4.53
N PHE A 199 -12.79 7.20 -4.86
CA PHE A 199 -13.25 6.15 -3.96
C PHE A 199 -12.22 5.79 -2.89
N LEU A 200 -10.92 5.80 -3.21
CA LEU A 200 -9.87 5.60 -2.21
C LEU A 200 -9.90 6.69 -1.14
N ARG A 201 -10.10 7.97 -1.51
CA ARG A 201 -10.22 9.08 -0.56
C ARG A 201 -11.46 9.05 0.33
N GLN A 202 -12.46 8.24 0.01
CA GLN A 202 -13.63 8.03 0.86
C GLN A 202 -13.39 6.97 1.94
N GLN A 203 -12.27 6.27 1.87
CA GLN A 203 -11.94 5.24 2.85
C GLN A 203 -11.33 5.87 4.11
N PRO A 204 -11.46 5.23 5.29
CA PRO A 204 -10.82 5.69 6.53
C PRO A 204 -9.28 5.68 6.48
N ARG A 205 -8.69 4.86 5.64
CA ARG A 205 -7.24 4.78 5.43
C ARG A 205 -6.80 5.68 4.29
N ASP A 206 -5.60 6.23 4.40
CA ASP A 206 -4.90 6.82 3.25
C ASP A 206 -4.33 5.69 2.37
N ILE A 207 -4.74 5.68 1.09
CA ILE A 207 -4.30 4.71 0.08
C ILE A 207 -3.84 5.48 -1.16
#